data_6e0873b62c6c733a157963ae0c205e67
#
_entry.id   6e0873b62c6c733a157963ae0c205e67
#
_cell.length_a   1.000
_cell.length_b   1.000
_cell.length_c   1.000
_cell.angle_alpha   90.00
_cell.angle_beta   90.00
_cell.angle_gamma   90.00
#
_symmetry.space_group_name_H-M   'P 1'
#
loop_
_entity.id
_entity.type
_entity.pdbx_description
1 polymer ?
#
loop_
_entity_poly.entity_id
_entity_poly.type
_entity_poly.pdbx_seq_one_letter_code
_entity_poly.pdbx_strand_id
1 'polypeptide(L)'
;MTLSAVRDGLVTRLNTISGLRVYEVGPAAVSEFPAAIISQEEPFIKYDQMMGGADVRYAFKVVLLVSSGDRQQAWAELEPYLAVSGASSLKLAVDGTLGGNADWARVVRVEKSGLISYNRAVYWGAALQVDVYGSG
;
A
#
# COMPACT_ATOMS: atom_id res chain seq x y z
N MET A 1 -14.00 -13.47 3.31
CA MET A 1 -12.77 -12.72 2.94
C MET A 1 -11.59 -13.67 2.93
N THR A 2 -10.84 -13.71 1.86
CA THR A 2 -9.62 -14.50 1.77
C THR A 2 -8.42 -13.58 1.57
N LEU A 3 -7.25 -14.02 2.00
CA LEU A 3 -6.02 -13.23 1.84
C LEU A 3 -5.70 -12.99 0.36
N SER A 4 -5.90 -14.01 -0.48
CA SER A 4 -5.67 -13.90 -1.91
C SER A 4 -6.60 -12.86 -2.55
N ALA A 5 -7.89 -12.88 -2.21
CA ALA A 5 -8.86 -11.92 -2.73
C ALA A 5 -8.53 -10.48 -2.27
N VAL A 6 -8.08 -10.33 -1.03
CA VAL A 6 -7.67 -9.01 -0.51
C VAL A 6 -6.47 -8.48 -1.26
N ARG A 7 -5.45 -9.29 -1.50
CA ARG A 7 -4.29 -8.89 -2.29
C ARG A 7 -4.68 -8.49 -3.71
N ASP A 8 -5.51 -9.29 -4.36
CA ASP A 8 -6.00 -8.98 -5.70
C ASP A 8 -6.78 -7.67 -5.71
N GLY A 9 -7.58 -7.44 -4.69
CA GLY A 9 -8.32 -6.19 -4.53
C GLY A 9 -7.40 -4.98 -4.37
N LEU A 10 -6.34 -5.11 -3.56
CA LEU A 10 -5.35 -4.05 -3.40
C LEU A 10 -4.64 -3.74 -4.72
N VAL A 11 -4.21 -4.76 -5.44
CA VAL A 11 -3.56 -4.60 -6.75
C VAL A 11 -4.50 -3.90 -7.72
N THR A 12 -5.76 -4.35 -7.79
CA THR A 12 -6.75 -3.76 -8.69
C THR A 12 -7.00 -2.29 -8.36
N ARG A 13 -7.17 -1.96 -7.09
CA ARG A 13 -7.40 -0.57 -6.69
C ARG A 13 -6.19 0.32 -6.94
N LEU A 14 -4.99 -0.15 -6.64
CA LEU A 14 -3.78 0.62 -6.91
C LEU A 14 -3.53 0.81 -8.41
N ASN A 15 -3.92 -0.16 -9.23
CA ASN A 15 -3.81 -0.06 -10.69
C ASN A 15 -4.76 0.97 -11.30
N THR A 16 -5.72 1.50 -10.54
CA THR A 16 -6.53 2.62 -11.01
C THR A 16 -5.73 3.93 -11.09
N ILE A 17 -4.58 3.98 -10.44
CA ILE A 17 -3.69 5.13 -10.50
C ILE A 17 -2.85 5.04 -11.78
N SER A 18 -3.04 5.99 -12.67
CA SER A 18 -2.33 6.01 -13.96
C SER A 18 -0.83 6.16 -13.76
N GLY A 19 -0.07 5.33 -14.44
CA GLY A 19 1.40 5.40 -14.43
C GLY A 19 2.06 4.73 -13.25
N LEU A 20 1.30 4.23 -12.27
CA LEU A 20 1.86 3.54 -11.12
C LEU A 20 2.10 2.07 -11.46
N ARG A 21 3.32 1.60 -11.25
CA ARG A 21 3.67 0.19 -11.38
C ARG A 21 3.39 -0.54 -10.07
N VAL A 22 2.51 -1.53 -10.10
CA VAL A 22 2.11 -2.25 -8.88
C VAL A 22 2.69 -3.66 -8.88
N TYR A 23 3.38 -4.02 -7.81
CA TYR A 23 3.94 -5.35 -7.60
C TYR A 23 3.25 -6.01 -6.41
N GLU A 24 2.56 -7.11 -6.66
CA GLU A 24 1.97 -7.93 -5.60
C GLU A 24 3.05 -8.65 -4.80
N VAL A 25 4.10 -9.09 -5.50
CA VAL A 25 5.29 -9.70 -4.89
C VAL A 25 6.48 -8.82 -5.25
N GLY A 26 7.30 -8.50 -4.27
CA GLY A 26 8.43 -7.60 -4.49
C GLY A 26 9.44 -8.17 -5.48
N PRO A 27 9.81 -7.42 -6.53
CA PRO A 27 10.84 -7.82 -7.47
C PRO A 27 12.23 -7.74 -6.82
N ALA A 28 13.22 -8.41 -7.41
CA ALA A 28 14.60 -8.34 -6.94
C ALA A 28 15.17 -6.93 -7.05
N ALA A 29 14.78 -6.19 -8.08
CA ALA A 29 15.16 -4.79 -8.28
C ALA A 29 14.03 -4.03 -8.93
N VAL A 30 13.92 -2.75 -8.62
CA VAL A 30 12.92 -1.86 -9.20
C VAL A 30 13.59 -0.99 -10.24
N SER A 31 13.13 -1.06 -11.48
CA SER A 31 13.66 -0.27 -12.59
C SER A 31 12.64 0.66 -13.21
N GLU A 32 11.36 0.48 -12.91
CA GLU A 32 10.28 1.31 -13.41
C GLU A 32 9.63 2.08 -12.27
N PHE A 33 9.50 3.38 -12.40
CA PHE A 33 8.98 4.26 -11.37
C PHE A 33 7.85 5.14 -11.91
N PRO A 34 6.92 5.55 -11.05
CA PRO A 34 6.77 5.18 -9.67
C PRO A 34 6.32 3.72 -9.50
N ALA A 35 6.72 3.10 -8.42
CA ALA A 35 6.40 1.71 -8.14
C ALA A 35 5.78 1.57 -6.75
N ALA A 36 4.76 0.73 -6.64
CA ALA A 36 4.16 0.37 -5.36
C ALA A 36 4.33 -1.14 -5.14
N ILE A 37 4.89 -1.51 -4.02
CA ILE A 37 5.16 -2.90 -3.66
C ILE A 37 4.31 -3.25 -2.45
N ILE A 38 3.50 -4.29 -2.57
CA ILE A 38 2.66 -4.77 -1.48
C ILE A 38 3.47 -5.71 -0.61
N SER A 39 3.56 -5.40 0.67
CA SER A 39 4.29 -6.14 1.66
C SER A 39 3.43 -6.33 2.90
N GLN A 40 3.97 -6.87 3.96
CA GLN A 40 3.26 -7.16 5.20
C GLN A 40 3.85 -6.37 6.35
N GLU A 41 2.99 -5.85 7.22
CA GLU A 41 3.40 -5.30 8.50
C GLU A 41 3.51 -6.40 9.55
N GLU A 42 4.14 -6.08 10.66
CA GLU A 42 4.20 -6.97 11.82
C GLU A 42 3.52 -6.30 13.02
N PRO A 43 2.52 -6.94 13.65
CA PRO A 43 1.92 -8.24 13.29
C PRO A 43 1.04 -8.12 12.05
N PHE A 44 1.11 -9.12 11.15
CA PHE A 44 0.38 -9.09 9.90
C PHE A 44 -1.10 -9.42 10.07
N ILE A 45 -1.40 -10.50 10.78
CA ILE A 45 -2.77 -10.96 10.96
C ILE A 45 -3.14 -10.80 12.43
N LYS A 46 -4.27 -10.15 12.67
CA LYS A 46 -4.80 -9.99 14.00
C LYS A 46 -6.24 -10.48 14.02
N TYR A 47 -6.51 -11.45 14.89
CA TYR A 47 -7.85 -11.99 15.05
C TYR A 47 -8.56 -11.15 16.09
N ASP A 48 -9.72 -10.62 15.72
CA ASP A 48 -10.51 -9.85 16.66
C ASP A 48 -11.24 -10.78 17.61
N GLN A 49 -11.22 -10.46 18.89
CA GLN A 49 -11.85 -11.26 19.95
C GLN A 49 -13.20 -10.69 20.39
N MET A 50 -13.84 -9.96 19.52
CA MET A 50 -15.18 -9.46 19.83
C MET A 50 -16.18 -10.62 19.87
N MET A 51 -17.21 -10.45 20.68
CA MET A 51 -18.22 -11.49 20.92
C MET A 51 -18.82 -12.03 19.62
N GLY A 52 -18.65 -13.34 19.42
CA GLY A 52 -19.14 -14.03 18.25
C GLY A 52 -18.34 -13.77 16.99
N GLY A 53 -17.19 -13.09 17.12
CA GLY A 53 -16.46 -12.60 15.97
C GLY A 53 -15.53 -13.62 15.34
N ALA A 54 -15.68 -13.79 14.03
CA ALA A 54 -14.67 -14.36 13.17
C ALA A 54 -13.96 -13.25 12.40
N ASP A 55 -13.84 -12.09 13.01
CA ASP A 55 -13.27 -10.91 12.36
C ASP A 55 -11.75 -10.99 12.33
N VAL A 56 -11.19 -10.54 11.22
CA VAL A 56 -9.76 -10.60 10.97
C VAL A 56 -9.29 -9.23 10.50
N ARG A 57 -8.13 -8.82 10.97
CA ARG A 57 -7.43 -7.64 10.45
C ARG A 57 -6.13 -8.09 9.81
N TYR A 58 -5.94 -7.70 8.56
CA TYR A 58 -4.67 -7.81 7.87
C TYR A 58 -3.98 -6.45 7.83
N ALA A 59 -2.71 -6.40 8.18
CA ALA A 59 -1.92 -5.18 8.12
C ALA A 59 -0.91 -5.29 7.00
N PHE A 60 -1.17 -4.57 5.91
CA PHE A 60 -0.27 -4.50 4.76
C PHE A 60 0.59 -3.26 4.84
N LYS A 61 1.74 -3.36 4.21
CA LYS A 61 2.63 -2.24 3.99
C LYS A 61 2.77 -2.04 2.50
N VAL A 62 2.43 -0.85 2.03
CA VAL A 62 2.66 -0.48 0.63
C VAL A 62 3.90 0.39 0.59
N VAL A 63 4.92 -0.08 -0.10
CA VAL A 63 6.16 0.67 -0.29
C VAL A 63 6.08 1.37 -1.63
N LEU A 64 6.02 2.69 -1.60
CA LEU A 64 5.99 3.52 -2.80
C LEU A 64 7.40 4.03 -3.07
N LEU A 65 7.92 3.76 -4.26
CA LEU A 65 9.24 4.20 -4.69
C LEU A 65 9.10 5.14 -5.88
N VAL A 66 9.86 6.23 -5.85
CA VAL A 66 9.89 7.21 -6.92
C VAL A 66 11.30 7.34 -7.48
N SER A 67 11.37 7.68 -8.77
CA SER A 67 12.63 7.90 -9.45
C SER A 67 13.03 9.36 -9.29
N SER A 68 14.06 9.60 -8.49
CA SER A 68 14.51 10.97 -8.28
C SER A 68 16.00 11.03 -8.07
N GLY A 69 16.61 12.08 -8.60
CA GLY A 69 18.03 12.37 -8.39
C GLY A 69 18.29 13.15 -7.11
N ASP A 70 17.32 13.88 -6.58
CA ASP A 70 17.49 14.68 -5.40
C ASP A 70 16.25 14.70 -4.52
N ARG A 71 16.44 15.20 -3.29
CA ARG A 71 15.41 15.21 -2.25
C ARG A 71 14.20 16.07 -2.60
N GLN A 72 14.44 17.24 -3.14
CA GLN A 72 13.36 18.18 -3.46
C GLN A 72 12.46 17.64 -4.57
N GLN A 73 13.06 17.07 -5.59
CA GLN A 73 12.34 16.46 -6.70
C GLN A 73 11.56 15.23 -6.22
N ALA A 74 12.15 14.43 -5.35
CA ALA A 74 11.47 13.27 -4.76
C ALA A 74 10.23 13.67 -3.98
N TRP A 75 10.29 14.73 -3.18
CA TRP A 75 9.14 15.24 -2.45
C TRP A 75 8.04 15.69 -3.39
N ALA A 76 8.38 16.38 -4.47
CA ALA A 76 7.41 16.82 -5.46
C ALA A 76 6.73 15.62 -6.15
N GLU A 77 7.47 14.55 -6.42
CA GLU A 77 6.90 13.33 -7.01
C GLU A 77 6.01 12.56 -6.02
N LEU A 78 6.38 12.52 -4.74
CA LEU A 78 5.62 11.80 -3.71
C LEU A 78 4.32 12.49 -3.33
N GLU A 79 4.28 13.80 -3.34
CA GLU A 79 3.16 14.58 -2.81
C GLU A 79 1.80 14.16 -3.36
N PRO A 80 1.60 14.00 -4.68
CA PRO A 80 0.29 13.59 -5.21
C PRO A 80 -0.15 12.21 -4.71
N TYR A 81 0.77 11.29 -4.50
CA TYR A 81 0.45 9.93 -4.04
C TYR A 81 0.09 9.89 -2.56
N LEU A 82 0.62 10.81 -1.77
CA LEU A 82 0.37 10.89 -0.33
C LEU A 82 -0.80 11.81 0.04
N ALA A 83 -1.38 12.49 -0.93
CA ALA A 83 -2.53 13.38 -0.71
C ALA A 83 -3.76 12.57 -0.32
N VAL A 84 -4.70 13.22 0.40
CA VAL A 84 -5.95 12.55 0.81
C VAL A 84 -6.94 12.41 -0.34
N SER A 85 -6.74 13.12 -1.42
CA SER A 85 -7.61 13.07 -2.60
C SER A 85 -6.80 13.34 -3.86
N GLY A 86 -7.44 13.13 -5.02
CA GLY A 86 -6.81 13.32 -6.31
C GLY A 86 -6.59 12.01 -7.04
N ALA A 87 -6.33 12.09 -8.35
CA ALA A 87 -6.21 10.92 -9.21
C ALA A 87 -5.05 10.00 -8.84
N SER A 88 -4.00 10.54 -8.22
CA SER A 88 -2.82 9.76 -7.81
C SER A 88 -2.81 9.37 -6.34
N SER A 89 -3.85 9.74 -5.57
CA SER A 89 -3.91 9.44 -4.13
C SER A 89 -4.03 7.95 -3.86
N LEU A 90 -3.06 7.39 -3.16
CA LEU A 90 -3.11 6.00 -2.70
C LEU A 90 -4.24 5.80 -1.69
N LYS A 91 -4.43 6.77 -0.80
CA LYS A 91 -5.50 6.71 0.20
C LYS A 91 -6.88 6.64 -0.47
N LEU A 92 -7.14 7.51 -1.43
CA LEU A 92 -8.42 7.52 -2.13
C LEU A 92 -8.65 6.23 -2.91
N ALA A 93 -7.60 5.68 -3.53
CA ALA A 93 -7.70 4.44 -4.30
C ALA A 93 -7.99 3.23 -3.42
N VAL A 94 -7.41 3.16 -2.22
CA VAL A 94 -7.47 1.99 -1.35
C VAL A 94 -8.65 2.02 -0.38
N ASP A 95 -8.98 3.20 0.17
CA ASP A 95 -10.03 3.30 1.17
C ASP A 95 -11.36 2.77 0.62
N GLY A 96 -11.97 1.83 1.33
CA GLY A 96 -13.24 1.24 0.95
C GLY A 96 -13.26 -0.27 1.08
N THR A 97 -13.96 -0.95 0.19
CA THR A 97 -14.20 -2.39 0.27
C THR A 97 -13.29 -3.22 -0.64
N LEU A 98 -12.31 -2.62 -1.29
CA LEU A 98 -11.42 -3.28 -2.26
C LEU A 98 -12.22 -4.03 -3.34
N GLY A 99 -13.24 -3.38 -3.89
CA GLY A 99 -14.10 -4.00 -4.90
C GLY A 99 -14.98 -5.12 -4.37
N GLY A 100 -15.28 -5.13 -3.07
CA GLY A 100 -16.09 -6.15 -2.43
C GLY A 100 -15.28 -7.29 -1.80
N ASN A 101 -13.95 -7.23 -1.85
CA ASN A 101 -13.10 -8.29 -1.32
C ASN A 101 -12.80 -8.14 0.18
N ALA A 102 -13.23 -7.05 0.79
CA ALA A 102 -13.08 -6.80 2.22
C ALA A 102 -14.31 -6.05 2.74
N ASP A 103 -14.55 -6.10 4.05
CA ASP A 103 -15.59 -5.29 4.65
C ASP A 103 -15.15 -3.82 4.69
N TRP A 104 -13.89 -3.59 5.02
CA TRP A 104 -13.33 -2.26 5.06
C TRP A 104 -11.81 -2.30 4.92
N ALA A 105 -11.28 -1.43 4.10
CA ALA A 105 -9.83 -1.22 3.98
C ALA A 105 -9.55 0.27 4.04
N ARG A 106 -8.43 0.65 4.64
CA ARG A 106 -8.00 2.05 4.64
C ARG A 106 -6.50 2.18 4.79
N VAL A 107 -5.98 3.24 4.21
CA VAL A 107 -4.62 3.69 4.48
C VAL A 107 -4.65 4.43 5.82
N VAL A 108 -3.96 3.89 6.81
CA VAL A 108 -3.99 4.40 8.18
C VAL A 108 -3.00 5.52 8.36
N ARG A 109 -1.80 5.35 7.83
CA ARG A 109 -0.72 6.32 8.01
C ARG A 109 0.40 6.11 7.01
N VAL A 110 1.21 7.14 6.86
CA VAL A 110 2.52 7.06 6.22
C VAL A 110 3.54 6.86 7.33
N GLU A 111 4.18 5.70 7.38
CA GLU A 111 5.12 5.38 8.46
C GLU A 111 6.47 6.03 8.25
N LYS A 112 6.89 6.14 6.99
CA LYS A 112 8.20 6.68 6.65
C LYS A 112 8.12 7.32 5.28
N SER A 113 8.79 8.46 5.12
CA SER A 113 9.02 9.06 3.82
C SER A 113 10.47 9.54 3.76
N GLY A 114 11.06 9.46 2.58
CA GLY A 114 12.46 9.81 2.37
C GLY A 114 13.22 8.66 1.72
N LEU A 115 14.41 8.35 2.24
CA LEU A 115 15.20 7.25 1.72
C LEU A 115 14.71 5.93 2.29
N ILE A 116 14.40 5.01 1.39
CA ILE A 116 13.91 3.67 1.73
C ILE A 116 14.89 2.64 1.16
N SER A 117 15.34 1.74 2.03
CA SER A 117 16.16 0.62 1.62
C SER A 117 15.25 -0.53 1.18
N TYR A 118 15.47 -1.01 -0.03
CA TYR A 118 14.75 -2.14 -0.57
C TYR A 118 15.75 -3.04 -1.31
N ASN A 119 15.85 -4.27 -0.85
CA ASN A 119 16.65 -5.32 -1.50
C ASN A 119 18.10 -4.88 -1.80
N ARG A 120 18.76 -4.27 -0.80
CA ARG A 120 20.14 -3.77 -0.83
C ARG A 120 20.35 -2.52 -1.68
N ALA A 121 19.28 -1.92 -2.19
CA ALA A 121 19.34 -0.65 -2.89
C ALA A 121 18.58 0.41 -2.09
N VAL A 122 18.91 1.66 -2.29
CA VAL A 122 18.27 2.78 -1.61
C VAL A 122 17.52 3.61 -2.63
N TYR A 123 16.26 3.90 -2.32
CA TYR A 123 15.36 4.65 -3.20
C TYR A 123 14.71 5.79 -2.42
N TRP A 124 14.27 6.82 -3.12
CA TRP A 124 13.36 7.79 -2.55
C TRP A 124 11.95 7.23 -2.57
N GLY A 125 11.22 7.36 -1.48
CA GLY A 125 9.88 6.83 -1.42
C GLY A 125 9.17 7.04 -0.11
N ALA A 126 8.11 6.27 0.09
CA ALA A 126 7.31 6.29 1.32
C ALA A 126 6.79 4.89 1.62
N ALA A 127 6.60 4.60 2.89
CA ALA A 127 5.96 3.37 3.35
C ALA A 127 4.64 3.72 4.02
N LEU A 128 3.55 3.12 3.53
CA LEU A 128 2.20 3.38 4.01
C LEU A 128 1.65 2.12 4.64
N GLN A 129 0.95 2.27 5.77
CA GLN A 129 0.25 1.16 6.39
C GLN A 129 -1.20 1.12 5.90
N VAL A 130 -1.62 -0.05 5.45
CA VAL A 130 -2.99 -0.33 5.03
C VAL A 130 -3.57 -1.40 5.93
N ASP A 131 -4.65 -1.07 6.63
CA ASP A 131 -5.39 -2.03 7.43
C ASP A 131 -6.61 -2.50 6.67
N VAL A 132 -6.81 -3.82 6.64
CA VAL A 132 -7.96 -4.46 5.98
C VAL A 132 -8.71 -5.29 7.02
N TYR A 133 -10.00 -5.03 7.11
CA TYR A 133 -10.89 -5.70 8.06
C TYR A 133 -11.93 -6.52 7.33
N GLY A 134 -12.27 -7.66 7.88
CA GLY A 134 -13.35 -8.46 7.35
C GLY A 134 -13.63 -9.71 8.18
N SER A 135 -14.70 -10.38 7.79
CA SER A 135 -15.06 -11.68 8.36
C SER A 135 -14.26 -12.76 7.67
N GLY A 136 -13.57 -13.53 8.46
CA GLY A 136 -12.67 -14.57 7.95
C GLY A 136 -13.35 -15.86 7.51
#